data_914bbf482226dbd3a411378530b35e36
#
_entry.id   914bbf482226dbd3a411378530b35e36
#
_cell.length_a   1.000
_cell.length_b   1.000
_cell.length_c   1.000
_cell.angle_alpha   90.00
_cell.angle_beta   90.00
_cell.angle_gamma   90.00
#
_symmetry.space_group_name_H-M   'P 1'
#
loop_
_entity.id
_entity.type
_entity.pdbx_description
1 polymer ?
#
loop_
_entity_poly.entity_id
_entity_poly.type
_entity_poly.pdbx_seq_one_letter_code
_entity_poly.pdbx_strand_id
1 'polypeptide(L)'
;MPANATPTLRSGRIAAAAIPAYAPVKADGNPAAAGEAIIGIAEAAAASGKRLSVVVDGSAEAWAGATINDGDLLQVGANSTVVPLASGACIGRALNAAAAGDKVEVLLAAAVTPAAV
;
A
#
# COMPACT_ATOMS: atom_id res chain seq x y z
N MET A 1 -8.64 15.80 -5.38
CA MET A 1 -7.63 16.29 -4.44
C MET A 1 -6.38 15.43 -4.51
N PRO A 2 -5.22 16.00 -4.64
CA PRO A 2 -4.02 15.20 -4.64
C PRO A 2 -3.78 14.54 -3.28
N ALA A 3 -3.18 13.37 -3.30
CA ALA A 3 -2.82 12.68 -2.08
C ALA A 3 -1.62 13.37 -1.43
N ASN A 4 -1.64 13.44 -0.11
CA ASN A 4 -0.59 14.06 0.69
C ASN A 4 -0.18 13.08 1.79
N ALA A 5 0.74 12.20 1.47
CA ALA A 5 1.17 11.20 2.43
C ALA A 5 1.95 11.82 3.59
N THR A 6 1.70 11.32 4.78
CA THR A 6 2.41 11.72 5.99
C THR A 6 2.96 10.48 6.68
N PRO A 7 4.09 9.96 6.19
CA PRO A 7 4.67 8.79 6.80
C PRO A 7 5.27 9.11 8.17
N THR A 8 5.01 8.26 9.16
CA THR A 8 5.57 8.42 10.49
C THR A 8 6.63 7.39 10.82
N LEU A 9 6.68 6.29 10.08
CA LEU A 9 7.70 5.28 10.29
C LEU A 9 8.04 4.62 8.95
N ARG A 10 9.34 4.56 8.67
CA ARG A 10 9.88 3.89 7.51
C ARG A 10 10.75 2.74 7.93
N SER A 11 10.79 1.70 7.13
CA SER A 11 11.67 0.57 7.33
C SER A 11 12.46 0.32 6.07
N GLY A 12 13.75 0.02 6.23
CA GLY A 12 14.59 -0.37 5.10
C GLY A 12 14.44 -1.86 4.82
N ARG A 13 14.37 -2.20 3.56
CA ARG A 13 14.35 -3.59 3.10
C ARG A 13 15.24 -3.71 1.89
N ILE A 14 15.59 -4.93 1.54
CA ILE A 14 16.25 -5.22 0.26
C ILE A 14 15.16 -5.75 -0.67
N ALA A 15 15.00 -5.12 -1.83
CA ALA A 15 14.00 -5.56 -2.80
C ALA A 15 14.38 -6.95 -3.32
N ALA A 16 13.47 -7.91 -3.18
CA ALA A 16 13.69 -9.26 -3.69
C ALA A 16 13.37 -9.38 -5.17
N ALA A 17 12.66 -8.40 -5.70
CA ALA A 17 12.32 -8.28 -7.13
C ALA A 17 12.20 -6.79 -7.42
N ALA A 18 12.03 -6.42 -8.68
CA ALA A 18 11.79 -5.02 -9.03
C ALA A 18 10.49 -4.55 -8.36
N ILE A 19 10.56 -3.44 -7.64
CA ILE A 19 9.42 -2.88 -6.92
C ILE A 19 9.09 -1.53 -7.54
N PRO A 20 7.86 -1.32 -8.05
CA PRO A 20 7.45 0.00 -8.52
C PRO A 20 7.27 0.96 -7.36
N ALA A 21 7.37 2.27 -7.63
CA ALA A 21 7.04 3.27 -6.63
C ALA A 21 5.58 3.10 -6.21
N TYR A 22 5.32 3.32 -4.92
CA TYR A 22 3.98 3.27 -4.33
C TYR A 22 3.35 1.88 -4.33
N ALA A 23 4.16 0.83 -4.52
CA ALA A 23 3.66 -0.54 -4.51
C ALA A 23 3.54 -1.08 -3.09
N PRO A 24 2.48 -1.83 -2.78
CA PRO A 24 2.41 -2.58 -1.53
C PRO A 24 3.48 -3.68 -1.53
N VAL A 25 4.18 -3.83 -0.40
CA VAL A 25 5.34 -4.71 -0.28
C VAL A 25 5.15 -5.68 0.86
N LYS A 26 5.54 -6.93 0.63
CA LYS A 26 5.54 -7.96 1.66
C LYS A 26 6.81 -7.90 2.50
N ALA A 27 6.78 -8.58 3.64
CA ALA A 27 7.90 -8.59 4.57
C ALA A 27 9.19 -9.13 3.94
N ASP A 28 9.09 -10.00 2.94
CA ASP A 28 10.25 -10.60 2.28
C ASP A 28 10.86 -9.72 1.17
N GLY A 29 10.31 -8.53 0.95
CA GLY A 29 10.82 -7.62 -0.08
C GLY A 29 10.22 -7.81 -1.46
N ASN A 30 9.24 -8.68 -1.61
CA ASN A 30 8.52 -8.86 -2.88
C ASN A 30 7.29 -7.97 -2.94
N PRO A 31 6.85 -7.59 -4.15
CA PRO A 31 5.57 -6.89 -4.27
C PRO A 31 4.44 -7.85 -3.87
N ALA A 32 3.44 -7.31 -3.21
CA ALA A 32 2.30 -8.11 -2.77
C ALA A 32 1.39 -8.41 -3.95
N ALA A 33 0.86 -9.63 -3.99
CA ALA A 33 -0.18 -10.01 -4.93
C ALA A 33 -1.54 -9.62 -4.38
N ALA A 34 -2.57 -9.68 -5.23
CA ALA A 34 -3.92 -9.29 -4.84
C ALA A 34 -4.37 -10.03 -3.58
N GLY A 35 -4.85 -9.27 -2.61
CA GLY A 35 -5.38 -9.81 -1.37
C GLY A 35 -4.36 -10.22 -0.32
N GLU A 36 -3.07 -10.10 -0.59
CA GLU A 36 -2.04 -10.49 0.37
C GLU A 36 -1.82 -9.42 1.44
N ALA A 37 -1.33 -9.85 2.59
CA ALA A 37 -0.91 -8.93 3.63
C ALA A 37 0.41 -8.26 3.25
N ILE A 38 0.63 -7.07 3.79
CA ILE A 38 1.84 -6.28 3.49
C ILE A 38 2.48 -5.81 4.78
N ILE A 39 3.74 -5.38 4.69
CA ILE A 39 4.36 -4.62 5.78
C ILE A 39 4.24 -3.13 5.56
N GLY A 40 4.06 -2.69 4.35
CA GLY A 40 3.96 -1.28 4.05
C GLY A 40 3.95 -1.01 2.56
N ILE A 41 4.15 0.25 2.20
CA ILE A 41 4.11 0.72 0.80
C ILE A 41 5.45 1.36 0.46
N ALA A 42 6.01 1.00 -0.69
CA ALA A 42 7.28 1.53 -1.15
C ALA A 42 7.14 3.02 -1.48
N GLU A 43 8.08 3.83 -1.00
CA GLU A 43 8.09 5.27 -1.30
C GLU A 43 8.62 5.57 -2.69
N ALA A 44 9.49 4.70 -3.20
CA ALA A 44 10.13 4.89 -4.49
C ALA A 44 10.40 3.54 -5.11
N ALA A 45 10.62 3.53 -6.40
CA ALA A 45 10.96 2.30 -7.11
C ALA A 45 12.34 1.79 -6.68
N ALA A 46 12.51 0.48 -6.67
CA ALA A 46 13.80 -0.15 -6.41
C ALA A 46 13.98 -1.34 -7.33
N ALA A 47 15.21 -1.51 -7.84
CA ALA A 47 15.56 -2.69 -8.61
C ALA A 47 15.81 -3.86 -7.65
N SER A 48 15.71 -5.07 -8.17
CA SER A 48 16.00 -6.27 -7.40
C SER A 48 17.40 -6.18 -6.79
N GLY A 49 17.51 -6.51 -5.52
CA GLY A 49 18.79 -6.48 -4.79
C GLY A 49 19.16 -5.11 -4.25
N LYS A 50 18.40 -4.07 -4.53
CA LYS A 50 18.68 -2.72 -4.07
C LYS A 50 17.90 -2.39 -2.81
N ARG A 51 18.37 -1.37 -2.10
CA ARG A 51 17.70 -0.91 -0.88
C ARG A 51 16.34 -0.32 -1.22
N LEU A 52 15.37 -0.64 -0.41
CA LEU A 52 13.98 -0.21 -0.57
C LEU A 52 13.53 0.47 0.71
N SER A 53 12.99 1.67 0.60
CA SER A 53 12.37 2.38 1.73
C SER A 53 10.87 2.11 1.72
N VAL A 54 10.35 1.58 2.81
CA VAL A 54 8.95 1.18 2.94
C VAL A 54 8.32 1.98 4.07
N VAL A 55 7.20 2.63 3.77
CA VAL A 55 6.40 3.29 4.81
C VAL A 55 5.57 2.21 5.51
N VAL A 56 5.80 2.04 6.80
CA VAL A 56 5.13 0.99 7.59
C VAL A 56 4.11 1.54 8.57
N ASP A 57 4.11 2.84 8.80
CA ASP A 57 3.16 3.48 9.70
C ASP A 57 2.87 4.90 9.22
N GLY A 58 1.73 5.47 9.63
CA GLY A 58 1.28 6.76 9.14
C GLY A 58 0.53 6.58 7.83
N SER A 59 0.70 7.50 6.89
CA SER A 59 0.06 7.38 5.59
C SER A 59 1.08 7.32 4.47
N ALA A 60 0.70 6.69 3.37
CA ALA A 60 1.52 6.56 2.17
C ALA A 60 0.64 6.69 0.94
N GLU A 61 1.25 7.03 -0.18
CA GLU A 61 0.53 7.06 -1.45
C GLU A 61 0.57 5.68 -2.11
N ALA A 62 -0.51 5.34 -2.80
CA ALA A 62 -0.61 4.12 -3.58
C ALA A 62 -1.44 4.38 -4.83
N TRP A 63 -1.32 3.50 -5.82
CA TRP A 63 -2.13 3.59 -7.03
C TRP A 63 -3.45 2.87 -6.81
N ALA A 64 -4.56 3.54 -7.14
CA ALA A 64 -5.89 2.94 -7.07
C ALA A 64 -6.10 2.03 -8.28
N GLY A 65 -6.52 0.80 -8.03
CA GLY A 65 -6.85 -0.15 -9.09
C GLY A 65 -8.32 -0.19 -9.43
N ALA A 66 -9.13 0.53 -8.69
CA ALA A 66 -10.58 0.65 -8.89
C ALA A 66 -11.04 1.95 -8.25
N THR A 67 -12.30 2.29 -8.40
CA THR A 67 -12.86 3.46 -7.73
C THR A 67 -12.84 3.26 -6.23
N ILE A 68 -12.27 4.22 -5.51
CA ILE A 68 -12.15 4.19 -4.06
C ILE A 68 -12.83 5.43 -3.50
N ASN A 69 -13.63 5.25 -2.47
CA ASN A 69 -14.26 6.35 -1.76
C ASN A 69 -13.47 6.68 -0.50
N ASP A 70 -13.53 7.93 -0.08
CA ASP A 70 -12.93 8.38 1.15
C ASP A 70 -13.44 7.51 2.31
N GLY A 71 -12.53 7.00 3.11
CA GLY A 71 -12.88 6.16 4.25
C GLY A 71 -12.98 4.67 3.97
N ASP A 72 -12.88 4.25 2.72
CA ASP A 72 -12.94 2.84 2.39
C ASP A 72 -11.79 2.06 3.02
N LEU A 73 -12.07 0.87 3.53
CA LEU A 73 -11.03 -0.09 3.87
C LEU A 73 -10.47 -0.67 2.58
N LEU A 74 -9.19 -0.96 2.57
CA LEU A 74 -8.48 -1.30 1.34
C LEU A 74 -7.76 -2.64 1.45
N GLN A 75 -7.58 -3.28 0.32
CA GLN A 75 -6.72 -4.45 0.16
C GLN A 75 -5.83 -4.25 -1.07
N VAL A 76 -4.82 -5.10 -1.22
CA VAL A 76 -3.98 -5.10 -2.40
C VAL A 76 -4.80 -5.58 -3.60
N GLY A 77 -4.72 -4.86 -4.68
CA GLY A 77 -5.32 -5.25 -5.96
C GLY A 77 -4.28 -5.83 -6.91
N ALA A 78 -4.67 -6.01 -8.14
CA ALA A 78 -3.77 -6.51 -9.17
C ALA A 78 -2.73 -5.44 -9.53
N ASN A 79 -1.57 -5.89 -9.98
CA ASN A 79 -0.52 -5.01 -10.53
C ASN A 79 -0.05 -3.93 -9.53
N SER A 80 0.13 -4.32 -8.28
CA SER A 80 0.66 -3.45 -7.23
C SER A 80 -0.23 -2.22 -6.96
N THR A 81 -1.52 -2.39 -7.09
CA THR A 81 -2.50 -1.34 -6.77
C THR A 81 -3.20 -1.64 -5.46
N VAL A 82 -4.06 -0.71 -5.02
CA VAL A 82 -4.97 -0.94 -3.90
C VAL A 82 -6.41 -0.77 -4.40
N VAL A 83 -7.31 -1.55 -3.82
CA VAL A 83 -8.72 -1.55 -4.19
C VAL A 83 -9.56 -1.65 -2.91
N PRO A 84 -10.86 -1.35 -2.97
CA PRO A 84 -11.71 -1.53 -1.80
C PRO A 84 -11.66 -2.96 -1.28
N LEU A 85 -11.70 -3.09 0.04
CA LEU A 85 -11.57 -4.39 0.70
C LEU A 85 -12.70 -5.32 0.27
N ALA A 86 -12.32 -6.53 -0.09
CA ALA A 86 -13.25 -7.61 -0.41
C ALA A 86 -12.92 -8.81 0.47
N SER A 87 -12.19 -9.78 -0.06
CA SER A 87 -11.88 -10.99 0.67
C SER A 87 -10.42 -11.08 1.12
N GLY A 88 -9.61 -10.11 0.77
CA GLY A 88 -8.19 -10.11 1.10
C GLY A 88 -7.90 -9.55 2.48
N ALA A 89 -6.62 -9.42 2.78
CA ALA A 89 -6.17 -8.80 4.01
C ALA A 89 -6.35 -7.28 3.92
N CYS A 90 -6.88 -6.67 4.96
CA CYS A 90 -6.99 -5.21 5.02
C CYS A 90 -5.61 -4.61 5.25
N ILE A 91 -5.25 -3.63 4.44
CA ILE A 91 -3.96 -2.97 4.55
C ILE A 91 -4.07 -1.55 5.08
N GLY A 92 -5.26 -1.01 5.16
CA GLY A 92 -5.46 0.34 5.65
C GLY A 92 -6.77 0.93 5.18
N ARG A 93 -6.86 2.24 5.29
CA ARG A 93 -8.08 2.99 4.98
C ARG A 93 -7.74 4.15 4.07
N ALA A 94 -8.61 4.43 3.10
CA ALA A 94 -8.43 5.56 2.20
C ALA A 94 -8.69 6.88 2.91
N LEU A 95 -7.80 7.83 2.72
CA LEU A 95 -7.93 9.18 3.27
C LEU A 95 -8.44 10.18 2.24
N ASN A 96 -8.62 9.76 1.00
CA ASN A 96 -9.24 10.56 -0.05
C ASN A 96 -9.88 9.63 -1.06
N ALA A 97 -10.80 10.17 -1.85
CA ALA A 97 -11.39 9.43 -2.95
C ALA A 97 -10.45 9.40 -4.16
N ALA A 98 -10.49 8.34 -4.93
CA ALA A 98 -9.66 8.20 -6.14
C ALA A 98 -10.38 7.34 -7.18
N ALA A 99 -10.18 7.69 -8.44
CA ALA A 99 -10.61 6.84 -9.54
C ALA A 99 -9.51 5.84 -9.87
N ALA A 100 -9.86 4.77 -10.57
CA ALA A 100 -8.86 3.81 -11.03
C ALA A 100 -7.77 4.52 -11.83
N GLY A 101 -6.51 4.24 -11.51
CA GLY A 101 -5.37 4.87 -12.14
C GLY A 101 -4.86 6.12 -11.44
N ASP A 102 -5.58 6.65 -10.48
CA ASP A 102 -5.15 7.81 -9.70
C ASP A 102 -4.46 7.36 -8.41
N LYS A 103 -3.76 8.29 -7.77
CA LYS A 103 -3.16 8.01 -6.46
C LYS A 103 -4.19 8.21 -5.36
N VAL A 104 -4.08 7.38 -4.35
CA VAL A 104 -4.87 7.49 -3.13
C VAL A 104 -3.92 7.52 -1.94
N GLU A 105 -4.25 8.33 -0.95
CA GLU A 105 -3.52 8.34 0.32
C GLU A 105 -4.11 7.25 1.21
N VAL A 106 -3.25 6.36 1.70
CA VAL A 106 -3.65 5.22 2.52
C VAL A 106 -3.13 5.40 3.93
N LEU A 107 -4.02 5.39 4.90
CA LEU A 107 -3.63 5.31 6.30
C LEU A 107 -3.32 3.86 6.60
N LEU A 108 -2.05 3.57 6.86
CA LEU A 108 -1.61 2.21 7.06
C LEU A 108 -2.08 1.68 8.41
N ALA A 109 -2.54 0.45 8.41
CA ALA A 109 -3.07 -0.19 9.59
C ALA A 109 -2.19 -1.38 9.97
N ALA A 110 -0.90 -1.13 10.07
CA ALA A 110 0.10 -2.18 10.21
C ALA A 110 -0.19 -3.17 11.33
N ALA A 111 -0.75 -2.69 12.39
CA ALA A 111 -1.04 -3.56 13.53
C ALA A 111 -2.51 -3.83 13.70
N VAL A 112 -3.33 -3.37 12.81
CA VAL A 112 -4.77 -3.50 12.95
C VAL A 112 -5.24 -4.74 12.23
N THR A 113 -6.08 -5.49 12.90
CA THR A 113 -6.74 -6.59 12.25
C THR A 113 -8.16 -6.18 11.99
N PRO A 114 -8.48 -5.98 10.77
CA PRO A 114 -9.80 -5.55 10.41
C PRO A 114 -10.84 -6.63 10.68
N ALA A 115 -10.41 -7.81 10.78
CA ALA A 115 -11.35 -8.87 11.08
C ALA A 115 -12.07 -8.64 12.37
N ALA A 116 -11.50 -7.86 13.15
CA ALA A 116 -12.18 -7.47 14.33
C ALA A 116 -13.47 -6.77 14.03
N VAL A 117 -13.58 -6.46 12.84
CA VAL A 117 -14.78 -5.84 12.47
C VAL A 117 -15.95 -6.76 12.51
#